data_54d6ce4a916fc2d9f4581b1d314cdfe0
#
_entry.id   54d6ce4a916fc2d9f4581b1d314cdfe0
#
_cell.length_a   1.000
_cell.length_b   1.000
_cell.length_c   1.000
_cell.angle_alpha   90.00
_cell.angle_beta   90.00
_cell.angle_gamma   90.00
#
_symmetry.space_group_name_H-M   'P 1'
#
loop_
_entity.id
_entity.type
_entity.pdbx_description
1 polymer ?
#
loop_
_entity_poly.entity_id
_entity_poly.type
_entity_poly.pdbx_seq_one_letter_code
_entity_poly.pdbx_strand_id
1 'polypeptide(L)'
;MNDLFKNINISIIDTISIEAELSGKEVYLVGGFVRDLILNRRNKDIDVMVVGNGIDFAKLISNKLNKKLQIFKNFGTAMLKTENYEIEFVGARKESYSKDSRNPVVEQGTLVEDLSRRDFTINSLAISLNKKNYGEIIDLFNGRADIDKKIIRTPLDPKTTFHDDPLRMMRAARFASQLDFLVDKNNLEFIKSEKERIEIISKERINDELNKILMSKKPSVGLKVLKESGLLELILPEICDLQGIDEIEGKTHKDNFYHTLKVLDNICENTENLWLRWVALLHDIGKPKPKKFDKKIGWT
;
A
#
# COMPACT_ATOMS: atom_id res chain seq x y z
N MET A 1 20.04 17.21 15.25
CA MET A 1 19.69 16.85 13.87
C MET A 1 19.51 15.34 13.84
N ASN A 2 18.30 14.88 13.61
CA ASN A 2 18.01 13.44 13.61
C ASN A 2 18.83 12.73 12.51
N ASP A 3 19.47 11.62 12.84
CA ASP A 3 20.31 10.83 11.91
C ASP A 3 19.57 10.37 10.64
N LEU A 4 18.23 10.32 10.66
CA LEU A 4 17.37 10.05 9.51
C LEU A 4 17.60 11.01 8.32
N PHE A 5 17.89 12.29 8.58
CA PHE A 5 18.14 13.28 7.53
C PHE A 5 19.57 13.28 7.00
N LYS A 6 20.56 12.73 7.73
CA LYS A 6 21.95 12.67 7.26
C LYS A 6 22.12 11.86 5.98
N ASN A 7 21.21 10.91 5.75
CA ASN A 7 21.21 10.07 4.52
C ASN A 7 20.40 10.67 3.37
N ILE A 8 19.67 11.78 3.62
CA ILE A 8 18.88 12.47 2.60
C ILE A 8 19.66 13.74 2.21
N ASN A 9 20.71 13.57 1.44
CA ASN A 9 21.36 14.72 0.78
C ASN A 9 20.50 15.13 -0.44
N ILE A 10 19.31 15.66 -0.14
CA ILE A 10 18.37 16.11 -1.15
C ILE A 10 18.26 17.62 -1.03
N SER A 11 19.10 18.35 -1.74
CA SER A 11 19.10 19.82 -1.80
C SER A 11 17.73 20.44 -2.07
N ILE A 12 16.83 19.67 -2.68
CA ILE A 12 15.46 20.10 -2.94
C ILE A 12 14.62 20.19 -1.66
N ILE A 13 14.87 19.35 -0.65
CA ILE A 13 14.15 19.42 0.63
C ILE A 13 14.50 20.71 1.37
N ASP A 14 15.76 21.13 1.31
CA ASP A 14 16.19 22.40 1.89
C ASP A 14 15.50 23.57 1.17
N THR A 15 15.41 23.51 -0.18
CA THR A 15 14.69 24.52 -0.96
C THR A 15 13.21 24.57 -0.56
N ILE A 16 12.56 23.43 -0.40
CA ILE A 16 11.15 23.34 0.03
C ILE A 16 10.99 23.95 1.43
N SER A 17 11.89 23.65 2.36
CA SER A 17 11.86 24.19 3.72
C SER A 17 12.02 25.71 3.75
N ILE A 18 12.96 26.26 2.98
CA ILE A 18 13.18 27.71 2.88
C ILE A 18 11.93 28.40 2.31
N GLU A 19 11.36 27.87 1.22
CA GLU A 19 10.15 28.45 0.60
C GLU A 19 8.92 28.29 1.50
N ALA A 20 8.83 27.23 2.32
CA ALA A 20 7.80 27.06 3.34
C ALA A 20 7.84 28.22 4.36
N GLU A 21 9.03 28.54 4.86
CA GLU A 21 9.23 29.68 5.78
C GLU A 21 8.87 31.01 5.13
N LEU A 22 9.38 31.27 3.91
CA LEU A 22 9.15 32.52 3.19
C LEU A 22 7.66 32.75 2.85
N SER A 23 6.95 31.69 2.54
CA SER A 23 5.51 31.74 2.20
C SER A 23 4.58 31.63 3.41
N GLY A 24 5.12 31.40 4.63
CA GLY A 24 4.35 31.17 5.84
C GLY A 24 3.45 29.93 5.77
N LYS A 25 3.85 28.90 5.01
CA LYS A 25 3.10 27.66 4.85
C LYS A 25 3.66 26.55 5.74
N GLU A 26 2.78 25.76 6.34
CA GLU A 26 3.18 24.54 7.02
C GLU A 26 3.35 23.43 5.98
N VAL A 27 4.53 22.80 5.94
CA VAL A 27 4.92 21.81 4.95
C VAL A 27 5.54 20.59 5.62
N TYR A 28 5.19 19.41 5.12
CA TYR A 28 5.60 18.13 5.69
C TYR A 28 5.92 17.10 4.60
N LEU A 29 6.92 16.25 4.83
CA LEU A 29 7.05 14.99 4.11
C LEU A 29 6.08 14.00 4.75
N VAL A 30 5.40 13.18 3.94
CA VAL A 30 4.36 12.28 4.45
C VAL A 30 4.36 10.92 3.77
N GLY A 31 3.59 9.99 4.31
CA GLY A 31 3.21 8.75 3.64
C GLY A 31 4.32 7.72 3.50
N GLY A 32 4.32 7.04 2.36
CA GLY A 32 5.24 5.94 2.07
C GLY A 32 6.70 6.32 2.11
N PHE A 33 7.02 7.55 1.73
CA PHE A 33 8.39 8.05 1.79
C PHE A 33 8.93 8.09 3.23
N VAL A 34 8.16 8.60 4.18
CA VAL A 34 8.57 8.67 5.60
C VAL A 34 8.75 7.27 6.19
N ARG A 35 7.82 6.36 5.91
CA ARG A 35 7.95 4.95 6.31
C ARG A 35 9.22 4.32 5.76
N ASP A 36 9.48 4.50 4.47
CA ASP A 36 10.61 3.87 3.79
C ASP A 36 11.95 4.44 4.28
N LEU A 37 11.99 5.73 4.67
CA LEU A 37 13.13 6.31 5.37
C LEU A 37 13.42 5.61 6.70
N ILE A 38 12.39 5.41 7.52
CA ILE A 38 12.53 4.72 8.82
C ILE A 38 13.02 3.28 8.62
N LEU A 39 12.55 2.62 7.54
CA LEU A 39 12.94 1.25 7.18
C LEU A 39 14.29 1.18 6.43
N ASN A 40 15.00 2.29 6.23
CA ASN A 40 16.21 2.36 5.40
C ASN A 40 16.01 1.77 3.99
N ARG A 41 14.84 1.97 3.40
CA ARG A 41 14.49 1.55 2.04
C ARG A 41 14.62 2.73 1.09
N ARG A 42 15.16 2.48 -0.09
CA ARG A 42 15.19 3.50 -1.15
C ARG A 42 13.79 3.76 -1.68
N ASN A 43 13.39 5.02 -1.71
CA ASN A 43 12.16 5.47 -2.34
C ASN A 43 12.48 6.73 -3.16
N LYS A 44 11.97 6.77 -4.40
CA LYS A 44 12.16 7.91 -5.32
C LYS A 44 10.95 8.83 -5.32
N ASP A 45 9.83 8.37 -4.76
CA ASP A 45 8.57 9.10 -4.73
C ASP A 45 8.49 9.85 -3.40
N ILE A 46 8.56 11.18 -3.45
CA ILE A 46 8.51 12.07 -2.29
C ILE A 46 7.14 12.74 -2.26
N ASP A 47 6.35 12.44 -1.22
CA ASP A 47 5.07 13.09 -0.98
C ASP A 47 5.27 14.30 -0.06
N VAL A 48 5.00 15.51 -0.58
CA VAL A 48 5.06 16.78 0.14
C VAL A 48 3.63 17.28 0.39
N MET A 49 3.23 17.30 1.64
CA MET A 49 1.94 17.83 2.06
C MET A 49 2.08 19.29 2.52
N VAL A 50 1.17 20.13 2.06
CA VAL A 50 1.09 21.56 2.39
C VAL A 50 -0.24 21.84 3.09
N VAL A 51 -0.22 22.46 4.25
CA VAL A 51 -1.46 22.97 4.85
C VAL A 51 -1.91 24.19 4.04
N GLY A 52 -2.89 23.96 3.17
CA GLY A 52 -3.36 24.91 2.17
C GLY A 52 -3.28 24.36 0.75
N ASN A 53 -3.08 25.26 -0.23
CA ASN A 53 -3.04 24.88 -1.64
C ASN A 53 -1.67 24.32 -2.04
N GLY A 54 -1.61 22.99 -2.25
CA GLY A 54 -0.39 22.29 -2.67
C GLY A 54 0.07 22.67 -4.07
N ILE A 55 -0.86 22.91 -5.00
CA ILE A 55 -0.52 23.31 -6.39
C ILE A 55 0.18 24.68 -6.43
N ASP A 56 -0.32 25.65 -5.66
CA ASP A 56 0.27 26.99 -5.65
C ASP A 56 1.66 26.97 -5.01
N PHE A 57 1.83 26.18 -3.95
CA PHE A 57 3.16 25.98 -3.37
C PHE A 57 4.11 25.27 -4.34
N ALA A 58 3.65 24.25 -5.05
CA ALA A 58 4.44 23.57 -6.08
C ALA A 58 4.91 24.50 -7.20
N LYS A 59 4.09 25.49 -7.59
CA LYS A 59 4.49 26.52 -8.58
C LYS A 59 5.65 27.38 -8.06
N LEU A 60 5.65 27.76 -6.77
CA LEU A 60 6.76 28.48 -6.15
C LEU A 60 8.06 27.67 -6.26
N ILE A 61 8.01 26.40 -5.87
CA ILE A 61 9.17 25.49 -5.95
C ILE A 61 9.65 25.30 -7.39
N SER A 62 8.72 25.07 -8.33
CA SER A 62 9.02 24.90 -9.76
C SER A 62 9.74 26.11 -10.33
N ASN A 63 9.27 27.33 -10.04
CA ASN A 63 9.89 28.58 -10.47
C ASN A 63 11.29 28.73 -9.87
N LYS A 64 11.44 28.45 -8.56
CA LYS A 64 12.72 28.56 -7.86
C LYS A 64 13.79 27.62 -8.40
N LEU A 65 13.40 26.43 -8.76
CA LEU A 65 14.30 25.39 -9.28
C LEU A 65 14.44 25.45 -10.81
N ASN A 66 13.68 26.30 -11.49
CA ASN A 66 13.56 26.33 -12.95
C ASN A 66 13.30 24.93 -13.55
N LYS A 67 12.34 24.20 -12.96
CA LYS A 67 11.95 22.85 -13.37
C LYS A 67 10.50 22.83 -13.84
N LYS A 68 10.19 21.95 -14.80
CA LYS A 68 8.83 21.79 -15.33
C LYS A 68 7.91 21.15 -14.29
N LEU A 69 6.73 21.78 -14.05
CA LEU A 69 5.69 21.29 -13.16
C LEU A 69 4.57 20.64 -13.98
N GLN A 70 4.15 19.45 -13.57
CA GLN A 70 2.96 18.77 -14.07
C GLN A 70 1.82 18.93 -13.07
N ILE A 71 0.67 19.46 -13.50
CA ILE A 71 -0.46 19.77 -12.62
C ILE A 71 -1.62 18.85 -12.94
N PHE A 72 -2.15 18.18 -11.92
CA PHE A 72 -3.30 17.29 -11.97
C PHE A 72 -4.49 17.93 -11.24
N LYS A 73 -5.16 18.87 -11.93
CA LYS A 73 -6.23 19.71 -11.35
C LYS A 73 -7.36 18.89 -10.71
N ASN A 74 -7.77 17.80 -11.35
CA ASN A 74 -8.85 16.94 -10.86
C ASN A 74 -8.51 16.24 -9.52
N PHE A 75 -7.24 16.07 -9.24
CA PHE A 75 -6.75 15.45 -8.00
C PHE A 75 -6.24 16.48 -6.98
N GLY A 76 -6.16 17.75 -7.37
CA GLY A 76 -5.62 18.81 -6.53
C GLY A 76 -4.12 18.64 -6.22
N THR A 77 -3.36 17.97 -7.11
CA THR A 77 -1.94 17.66 -6.91
C THR A 77 -1.08 18.23 -8.03
N ALA A 78 0.22 18.36 -7.76
CA ALA A 78 1.21 18.73 -8.76
C ALA A 78 2.49 17.93 -8.56
N MET A 79 3.13 17.54 -9.66
CA MET A 79 4.33 16.72 -9.66
C MET A 79 5.51 17.45 -10.28
N LEU A 80 6.64 17.42 -9.60
CA LEU A 80 7.92 17.90 -10.08
C LEU A 80 8.89 16.73 -10.20
N LYS A 81 9.45 16.54 -11.41
CA LYS A 81 10.45 15.49 -11.65
C LYS A 81 11.85 16.06 -11.63
N THR A 82 12.72 15.38 -10.89
CA THR A 82 14.16 15.60 -10.92
C THR A 82 14.86 14.37 -11.52
N GLU A 83 16.17 14.38 -11.63
CA GLU A 83 16.94 13.23 -12.11
C GLU A 83 16.75 11.98 -11.23
N ASN A 84 16.59 12.19 -9.92
CA ASN A 84 16.59 11.10 -8.93
C ASN A 84 15.25 10.91 -8.22
N TYR A 85 14.35 11.90 -8.26
CA TYR A 85 13.12 11.92 -7.47
C TYR A 85 11.92 12.43 -8.25
N GLU A 86 10.76 11.85 -7.98
CA GLU A 86 9.46 12.38 -8.33
C GLU A 86 8.83 12.97 -7.07
N ILE A 87 8.50 14.26 -7.09
CA ILE A 87 8.01 14.98 -5.91
C ILE A 87 6.58 15.39 -6.16
N GLU A 88 5.66 14.79 -5.43
CA GLU A 88 4.25 15.13 -5.48
C GLU A 88 3.89 16.11 -4.37
N PHE A 89 3.29 17.23 -4.76
CA PHE A 89 2.77 18.24 -3.84
C PHE A 89 1.26 18.10 -3.73
N VAL A 90 0.77 17.94 -2.49
CA VAL A 90 -0.64 17.78 -2.17
C VAL A 90 -1.06 18.78 -1.10
N GLY A 91 -2.28 19.28 -1.15
CA GLY A 91 -2.87 20.00 -0.03
C GLY A 91 -3.27 19.05 1.08
N ALA A 92 -3.14 19.46 2.35
CA ALA A 92 -3.74 18.71 3.45
C ALA A 92 -5.26 18.62 3.24
N ARG A 93 -5.82 17.40 3.40
CA ARG A 93 -7.22 17.13 3.08
C ARG A 93 -7.96 16.58 4.28
N LYS A 94 -9.22 17.02 4.37
CA LYS A 94 -10.27 16.35 5.12
C LYS A 94 -11.18 15.64 4.11
N GLU A 95 -11.50 14.40 4.38
CA GLU A 95 -12.36 13.58 3.53
C GLU A 95 -13.61 13.19 4.30
N SER A 96 -14.78 13.29 3.65
CA SER A 96 -16.05 12.77 4.16
C SER A 96 -16.67 11.84 3.12
N TYR A 97 -17.14 10.67 3.58
CA TYR A 97 -17.65 9.61 2.71
C TYR A 97 -19.17 9.45 2.90
N SER A 98 -19.89 9.16 1.81
CA SER A 98 -21.28 8.75 1.85
C SER A 98 -21.37 7.22 1.78
N LYS A 99 -22.47 6.64 2.31
CA LYS A 99 -22.65 5.18 2.41
C LYS A 99 -22.50 4.44 1.08
N ASP A 100 -22.93 5.07 -0.01
CA ASP A 100 -23.05 4.42 -1.34
C ASP A 100 -21.95 4.87 -2.33
N SER A 101 -20.97 5.63 -1.85
CA SER A 101 -19.89 6.12 -2.70
C SER A 101 -18.56 6.06 -1.98
N ARG A 102 -17.56 5.51 -2.67
CA ARG A 102 -16.15 5.56 -2.24
C ARG A 102 -15.46 6.88 -2.61
N ASN A 103 -16.12 7.75 -3.36
CA ASN A 103 -15.56 9.04 -3.74
C ASN A 103 -15.84 10.04 -2.62
N PRO A 104 -14.83 10.47 -1.86
CA PRO A 104 -15.04 11.41 -0.77
C PRO A 104 -15.37 12.80 -1.29
N VAL A 105 -16.11 13.54 -0.51
CA VAL A 105 -16.08 15.00 -0.58
C VAL A 105 -14.78 15.44 0.07
N VAL A 106 -13.96 16.17 -0.69
CA VAL A 106 -12.62 16.60 -0.25
C VAL A 106 -12.67 18.08 0.06
N GLU A 107 -12.28 18.42 1.28
CA GLU A 107 -12.13 19.78 1.77
C GLU A 107 -10.68 20.02 2.19
N GLN A 108 -10.31 21.28 2.33
CA GLN A 108 -9.01 21.64 2.89
C GLN A 108 -8.98 21.22 4.37
N GLY A 109 -7.95 20.47 4.74
CA GLY A 109 -7.79 19.93 6.09
C GLY A 109 -6.53 20.45 6.80
N THR A 110 -6.41 20.02 8.04
CA THR A 110 -5.23 20.18 8.88
C THR A 110 -4.28 18.99 8.71
N LEU A 111 -3.08 19.07 9.27
CA LEU A 111 -2.14 17.92 9.34
C LEU A 111 -2.80 16.71 10.02
N VAL A 112 -3.51 16.91 11.13
CA VAL A 112 -4.15 15.83 11.90
C VAL A 112 -5.24 15.14 11.08
N GLU A 113 -6.08 15.90 10.40
CA GLU A 113 -7.13 15.36 9.54
C GLU A 113 -6.56 14.57 8.37
N ASP A 114 -5.48 15.08 7.74
CA ASP A 114 -4.83 14.35 6.63
C ASP A 114 -4.19 13.04 7.09
N LEU A 115 -3.48 13.03 8.22
CA LEU A 115 -2.86 11.82 8.74
C LEU A 115 -3.90 10.80 9.22
N SER A 116 -5.01 11.25 9.80
CA SER A 116 -6.06 10.36 10.34
C SER A 116 -6.84 9.61 9.26
N ARG A 117 -7.05 10.22 8.07
CA ARG A 117 -7.79 9.60 6.94
C ARG A 117 -6.98 8.55 6.17
N ARG A 118 -5.68 8.41 6.44
CA ARG A 118 -4.81 7.47 5.72
C ARG A 118 -5.17 6.02 6.05
N ASP A 119 -4.67 5.11 5.21
CA ASP A 119 -4.99 3.69 5.30
C ASP A 119 -4.43 3.01 6.56
N PHE A 120 -3.12 3.20 6.83
CA PHE A 120 -2.42 2.50 7.91
C PHE A 120 -1.51 3.45 8.69
N THR A 121 -1.31 3.15 9.98
CA THR A 121 -0.45 3.91 10.91
C THR A 121 0.95 4.13 10.35
N ILE A 122 1.52 3.10 9.71
CA ILE A 122 2.84 3.13 9.08
C ILE A 122 2.95 4.12 7.93
N ASN A 123 1.82 4.55 7.34
CA ASN A 123 1.73 5.57 6.28
C ASN A 123 1.17 6.89 6.81
N SER A 124 0.78 6.95 8.09
CA SER A 124 0.26 8.14 8.79
C SER A 124 1.34 8.87 9.58
N LEU A 125 2.55 8.83 9.06
CA LEU A 125 3.71 9.52 9.61
C LEU A 125 4.02 10.76 8.80
N ALA A 126 4.50 11.81 9.48
CA ALA A 126 4.98 13.02 8.82
C ALA A 126 6.34 13.43 9.35
N ILE A 127 7.13 14.16 8.54
CA ILE A 127 8.35 14.82 8.94
C ILE A 127 8.20 16.31 8.64
N SER A 128 8.37 17.15 9.64
CA SER A 128 8.24 18.59 9.48
C SER A 128 9.39 19.19 8.66
N LEU A 129 9.03 20.01 7.68
CA LEU A 129 9.97 20.84 6.94
C LEU A 129 9.93 22.30 7.40
N ASN A 130 9.19 22.59 8.48
CA ASN A 130 9.05 23.94 9.01
C ASN A 130 10.26 24.27 9.89
N LYS A 131 10.80 25.49 9.82
CA LYS A 131 12.01 25.92 10.54
C LYS A 131 11.95 25.64 12.04
N LYS A 132 10.79 25.85 12.66
CA LYS A 132 10.60 25.70 14.12
C LYS A 132 10.90 24.27 14.61
N ASN A 133 10.58 23.27 13.79
CA ASN A 133 10.69 21.86 14.15
C ASN A 133 11.17 21.00 12.97
N TYR A 134 12.09 21.53 12.18
CA TYR A 134 12.66 20.88 11.00
C TYR A 134 13.24 19.51 11.34
N GLY A 135 12.81 18.48 10.59
CA GLY A 135 13.25 17.11 10.78
C GLY A 135 12.56 16.36 11.93
N GLU A 136 11.62 16.99 12.64
CA GLU A 136 10.82 16.31 13.67
C GLU A 136 9.84 15.34 13.02
N ILE A 137 9.83 14.10 13.55
CA ILE A 137 8.85 13.09 13.14
C ILE A 137 7.58 13.28 13.96
N ILE A 138 6.47 13.45 13.24
CA ILE A 138 5.13 13.55 13.82
C ILE A 138 4.45 12.21 13.65
N ASP A 139 4.16 11.55 14.76
CA ASP A 139 3.55 10.23 14.84
C ASP A 139 2.35 10.28 15.81
N LEU A 140 1.18 10.54 15.27
CA LEU A 140 -0.06 10.68 16.05
C LEU A 140 -0.73 9.33 16.35
N PHE A 141 -0.36 8.27 15.64
CA PHE A 141 -1.05 6.99 15.63
C PHE A 141 -0.13 5.79 15.96
N ASN A 142 1.04 6.06 16.55
CA ASN A 142 2.03 5.05 16.90
C ASN A 142 2.55 4.23 15.70
N GLY A 143 2.65 4.85 14.53
CA GLY A 143 3.13 4.22 13.30
C GLY A 143 4.56 3.71 13.40
N ARG A 144 5.45 4.38 14.16
CA ARG A 144 6.81 3.90 14.42
C ARG A 144 6.82 2.60 15.21
N ALA A 145 6.00 2.52 16.26
CA ALA A 145 5.87 1.29 17.05
C ALA A 145 5.31 0.13 16.22
N ASP A 146 4.40 0.40 15.27
CA ASP A 146 3.87 -0.61 14.36
C ASP A 146 4.92 -1.01 13.30
N ILE A 147 5.77 -0.10 12.83
CA ILE A 147 6.93 -0.43 11.98
C ILE A 147 7.89 -1.38 12.73
N ASP A 148 8.25 -1.05 13.97
CA ASP A 148 9.17 -1.86 14.79
C ASP A 148 8.60 -3.26 15.06
N LYS A 149 7.28 -3.36 15.30
CA LYS A 149 6.56 -4.63 15.49
C LYS A 149 6.19 -5.34 14.20
N LYS A 150 6.42 -4.71 13.04
CA LYS A 150 6.02 -5.22 11.71
C LYS A 150 4.52 -5.49 11.61
N ILE A 151 3.70 -4.52 12.00
CA ILE A 151 2.23 -4.62 12.01
C ILE A 151 1.63 -3.62 11.01
N ILE A 152 0.61 -4.08 10.27
CA ILE A 152 -0.27 -3.27 9.44
C ILE A 152 -1.56 -3.01 10.23
N ARG A 153 -1.76 -1.75 10.66
CA ARG A 153 -2.91 -1.32 11.47
C ARG A 153 -3.46 -0.02 10.95
N THR A 154 -4.77 0.18 11.02
CA THR A 154 -5.44 1.44 10.67
C THR A 154 -5.21 2.50 11.74
N PRO A 155 -5.09 3.80 11.37
CA PRO A 155 -4.94 4.89 12.35
C PRO A 155 -6.23 5.11 13.18
N LEU A 156 -7.38 4.89 12.57
CA LEU A 156 -8.70 4.97 13.21
C LEU A 156 -9.32 3.57 13.32
N ASP A 157 -10.58 3.52 13.79
CA ASP A 157 -11.37 2.30 13.83
C ASP A 157 -11.31 1.58 12.47
N PRO A 158 -10.91 0.30 12.43
CA PRO A 158 -10.86 -0.51 11.21
C PRO A 158 -12.17 -0.48 10.43
N LYS A 159 -13.30 -0.54 11.12
CA LYS A 159 -14.62 -0.50 10.50
C LYS A 159 -14.82 0.76 9.66
N THR A 160 -14.56 1.93 10.24
CA THR A 160 -14.66 3.20 9.52
C THR A 160 -13.69 3.21 8.34
N THR A 161 -12.42 2.85 8.58
CA THR A 161 -11.37 2.90 7.57
C THR A 161 -11.66 2.03 6.34
N PHE A 162 -12.15 0.80 6.54
CA PHE A 162 -12.46 -0.11 5.43
C PHE A 162 -13.83 0.16 4.81
N HIS A 163 -14.76 0.74 5.58
CA HIS A 163 -16.03 1.19 5.06
C HIS A 163 -15.89 2.40 4.12
N ASP A 164 -15.02 3.35 4.45
CA ASP A 164 -14.76 4.55 3.66
C ASP A 164 -14.15 4.22 2.29
N ASP A 165 -13.12 3.39 2.26
CA ASP A 165 -12.52 2.89 1.00
C ASP A 165 -12.20 1.40 1.10
N PRO A 166 -13.06 0.51 0.58
CA PRO A 166 -12.84 -0.93 0.62
C PRO A 166 -11.57 -1.40 -0.10
N LEU A 167 -10.99 -0.60 -1.01
CA LEU A 167 -9.70 -0.95 -1.61
C LEU A 167 -8.58 -1.06 -0.57
N ARG A 168 -8.72 -0.40 0.59
CA ARG A 168 -7.77 -0.51 1.71
C ARG A 168 -7.64 -1.94 2.24
N MET A 169 -8.67 -2.79 2.05
CA MET A 169 -8.59 -4.22 2.36
C MET A 169 -7.54 -4.93 1.48
N MET A 170 -7.53 -4.66 0.16
CA MET A 170 -6.51 -5.16 -0.76
C MET A 170 -5.12 -4.57 -0.45
N ARG A 171 -5.09 -3.29 -0.09
CA ARG A 171 -3.85 -2.60 0.31
C ARG A 171 -3.23 -3.19 1.57
N ALA A 172 -4.04 -3.69 2.54
CA ALA A 172 -3.53 -4.41 3.71
C ALA A 172 -2.73 -5.65 3.29
N ALA A 173 -3.30 -6.49 2.42
CA ALA A 173 -2.62 -7.65 1.87
C ALA A 173 -1.36 -7.28 1.06
N ARG A 174 -1.44 -6.20 0.27
CA ARG A 174 -0.28 -5.70 -0.47
C ARG A 174 0.86 -5.25 0.45
N PHE A 175 0.58 -4.43 1.45
CA PHE A 175 1.63 -3.97 2.37
C PHE A 175 2.19 -5.10 3.21
N ALA A 176 1.37 -6.08 3.63
CA ALA A 176 1.85 -7.29 4.27
C ALA A 176 2.90 -8.00 3.39
N SER A 177 2.61 -8.14 2.09
CA SER A 177 3.49 -8.78 1.11
C SER A 177 4.76 -7.97 0.80
N GLN A 178 4.62 -6.64 0.64
CA GLN A 178 5.75 -5.76 0.26
C GLN A 178 6.72 -5.50 1.40
N LEU A 179 6.22 -5.47 2.64
CA LEU A 179 6.99 -5.13 3.84
C LEU A 179 7.39 -6.36 4.66
N ASP A 180 6.80 -7.52 4.39
CA ASP A 180 6.88 -8.74 5.22
C ASP A 180 6.35 -8.46 6.66
N PHE A 181 5.18 -7.80 6.73
CA PHE A 181 4.50 -7.40 7.96
C PHE A 181 3.22 -8.22 8.14
N LEU A 182 2.76 -8.33 9.39
CA LEU A 182 1.49 -8.98 9.74
C LEU A 182 0.35 -7.95 9.75
N VAL A 183 -0.81 -8.35 9.26
CA VAL A 183 -2.02 -7.54 9.44
C VAL A 183 -2.50 -7.71 10.88
N ASP A 184 -2.80 -6.60 11.56
CA ASP A 184 -3.36 -6.63 12.92
C ASP A 184 -4.63 -7.48 12.97
N LYS A 185 -4.80 -8.25 14.03
CA LYS A 185 -5.89 -9.24 14.17
C LYS A 185 -7.27 -8.58 14.04
N ASN A 186 -7.48 -7.44 14.69
CA ASN A 186 -8.77 -6.73 14.61
C ASN A 186 -9.02 -6.25 13.17
N ASN A 187 -7.97 -5.73 12.51
CA ASN A 187 -8.08 -5.32 11.11
C ASN A 187 -8.45 -6.50 10.21
N LEU A 188 -7.85 -7.67 10.42
CA LEU A 188 -8.16 -8.86 9.63
C LEU A 188 -9.59 -9.35 9.85
N GLU A 189 -10.08 -9.33 11.08
CA GLU A 189 -11.46 -9.67 11.43
C GLU A 189 -12.46 -8.72 10.78
N PHE A 190 -12.18 -7.41 10.75
CA PHE A 190 -13.01 -6.44 10.04
C PHE A 190 -12.98 -6.60 8.54
N ILE A 191 -11.82 -6.87 7.94
CA ILE A 191 -11.74 -7.19 6.51
C ILE A 191 -12.64 -8.39 6.21
N LYS A 192 -12.58 -9.42 7.04
CA LYS A 192 -13.40 -10.63 6.87
C LYS A 192 -14.91 -10.33 6.98
N SER A 193 -15.32 -9.45 7.89
CA SER A 193 -16.74 -9.09 8.06
C SER A 193 -17.27 -8.17 6.96
N GLU A 194 -16.42 -7.37 6.33
CA GLU A 194 -16.80 -6.35 5.34
C GLU A 194 -16.33 -6.71 3.91
N LYS A 195 -15.85 -7.94 3.69
CA LYS A 195 -15.23 -8.37 2.43
C LYS A 195 -16.12 -8.15 1.21
N GLU A 196 -17.44 -8.30 1.33
CA GLU A 196 -18.39 -8.12 0.23
C GLU A 196 -18.38 -6.69 -0.32
N ARG A 197 -17.97 -5.70 0.48
CA ARG A 197 -17.84 -4.32 0.00
C ARG A 197 -16.77 -4.14 -1.08
N ILE A 198 -15.89 -5.12 -1.29
CA ILE A 198 -14.91 -5.07 -2.39
C ILE A 198 -15.59 -5.01 -3.77
N GLU A 199 -16.84 -5.46 -3.87
CA GLU A 199 -17.60 -5.47 -5.13
C GLU A 199 -17.89 -4.06 -5.68
N ILE A 200 -17.90 -3.02 -4.83
CA ILE A 200 -18.06 -1.63 -5.29
C ILE A 200 -16.79 -1.07 -5.95
N ILE A 201 -15.67 -1.78 -5.82
CA ILE A 201 -14.39 -1.39 -6.41
C ILE A 201 -14.29 -1.90 -7.85
N SER A 202 -13.83 -1.06 -8.76
CA SER A 202 -13.64 -1.49 -10.14
C SER A 202 -12.58 -2.59 -10.24
N LYS A 203 -12.79 -3.53 -11.15
CA LYS A 203 -11.89 -4.68 -11.37
C LYS A 203 -10.47 -4.24 -11.72
N GLU A 204 -10.30 -3.12 -12.42
CA GLU A 204 -8.99 -2.55 -12.76
C GLU A 204 -8.20 -2.20 -11.49
N ARG A 205 -8.85 -1.56 -10.51
CA ARG A 205 -8.17 -1.21 -9.25
C ARG A 205 -7.83 -2.43 -8.40
N ILE A 206 -8.70 -3.43 -8.38
CA ILE A 206 -8.43 -4.72 -7.71
C ILE A 206 -7.24 -5.39 -8.37
N ASN A 207 -7.20 -5.45 -9.71
CA ASN A 207 -6.09 -6.02 -10.47
C ASN A 207 -4.78 -5.27 -10.24
N ASP A 208 -4.81 -3.94 -10.16
CA ASP A 208 -3.62 -3.14 -9.86
C ASP A 208 -3.02 -3.50 -8.51
N GLU A 209 -3.85 -3.65 -7.46
CA GLU A 209 -3.36 -4.07 -6.15
C GLU A 209 -2.86 -5.53 -6.17
N LEU A 210 -3.55 -6.43 -6.87
CA LEU A 210 -3.13 -7.83 -7.04
C LEU A 210 -1.79 -7.92 -7.80
N ASN A 211 -1.62 -7.15 -8.87
CA ASN A 211 -0.33 -7.03 -9.58
C ASN A 211 0.80 -6.55 -8.67
N LYS A 212 0.53 -5.56 -7.80
CA LYS A 212 1.52 -5.08 -6.82
C LYS A 212 1.85 -6.13 -5.75
N ILE A 213 0.87 -6.99 -5.37
CA ILE A 213 1.14 -8.16 -4.51
C ILE A 213 2.07 -9.13 -5.24
N LEU A 214 1.75 -9.50 -6.48
CA LEU A 214 2.56 -10.41 -7.29
C LEU A 214 3.98 -9.88 -7.52
N MET A 215 4.14 -8.57 -7.66
CA MET A 215 5.45 -7.92 -7.85
C MET A 215 6.25 -7.73 -6.55
N SER A 216 5.69 -8.12 -5.40
CA SER A 216 6.44 -8.12 -4.14
C SER A 216 7.50 -9.23 -4.10
N LYS A 217 8.38 -9.18 -3.09
CA LYS A 217 9.39 -10.24 -2.88
C LYS A 217 8.78 -11.55 -2.41
N LYS A 218 7.67 -11.48 -1.66
CA LYS A 218 6.97 -12.66 -1.10
C LYS A 218 5.46 -12.52 -1.32
N PRO A 219 4.98 -12.72 -2.55
CA PRO A 219 3.55 -12.60 -2.87
C PRO A 219 2.68 -13.58 -2.09
N SER A 220 3.24 -14.72 -1.67
CA SER A 220 2.52 -15.69 -0.83
C SER A 220 1.98 -15.10 0.46
N VAL A 221 2.65 -14.11 1.06
CA VAL A 221 2.19 -13.44 2.27
C VAL A 221 0.87 -12.72 2.02
N GLY A 222 0.81 -11.89 0.98
CA GLY A 222 -0.41 -11.17 0.60
C GLY A 222 -1.54 -12.10 0.19
N LEU A 223 -1.25 -13.15 -0.59
CA LEU A 223 -2.26 -14.14 -1.01
C LEU A 223 -2.83 -14.93 0.18
N LYS A 224 -2.03 -15.22 1.21
CA LYS A 224 -2.53 -15.82 2.45
C LYS A 224 -3.45 -14.88 3.21
N VAL A 225 -3.11 -13.58 3.29
CA VAL A 225 -4.00 -12.56 3.89
C VAL A 225 -5.32 -12.48 3.14
N LEU A 226 -5.29 -12.43 1.79
CA LEU A 226 -6.50 -12.42 0.97
C LEU A 226 -7.35 -13.67 1.18
N LYS A 227 -6.73 -14.83 1.34
CA LYS A 227 -7.42 -16.08 1.63
C LYS A 227 -8.04 -16.10 3.02
N GLU A 228 -7.26 -15.77 4.04
CA GLU A 228 -7.70 -15.78 5.44
C GLU A 228 -8.86 -14.79 5.67
N SER A 229 -8.85 -13.66 4.99
CA SER A 229 -9.93 -12.67 5.02
C SER A 229 -11.14 -13.03 4.16
N GLY A 230 -11.07 -14.06 3.31
CA GLY A 230 -12.11 -14.43 2.36
C GLY A 230 -12.20 -13.53 1.13
N LEU A 231 -11.31 -12.55 0.97
CA LEU A 231 -11.26 -11.69 -0.22
C LEU A 231 -10.85 -12.48 -1.47
N LEU A 232 -9.95 -13.48 -1.32
CA LEU A 232 -9.47 -14.26 -2.46
C LEU A 232 -10.62 -15.02 -3.15
N GLU A 233 -11.60 -15.50 -2.39
CA GLU A 233 -12.80 -16.19 -2.91
C GLU A 233 -13.66 -15.29 -3.80
N LEU A 234 -13.68 -13.96 -3.51
CA LEU A 234 -14.46 -12.99 -4.28
C LEU A 234 -13.74 -12.50 -5.53
N ILE A 235 -12.39 -12.45 -5.50
CA ILE A 235 -11.59 -11.84 -6.57
C ILE A 235 -10.96 -12.87 -7.51
N LEU A 236 -10.62 -14.06 -7.02
CA LEU A 236 -9.96 -15.13 -7.79
C LEU A 236 -10.30 -16.51 -7.20
N PRO A 237 -11.58 -16.94 -7.27
CA PRO A 237 -12.07 -18.18 -6.66
C PRO A 237 -11.33 -19.42 -7.13
N GLU A 238 -10.85 -19.44 -8.40
CA GLU A 238 -10.16 -20.59 -8.98
C GLU A 238 -8.87 -20.95 -8.23
N ILE A 239 -8.24 -19.98 -7.57
CA ILE A 239 -7.06 -20.24 -6.72
C ILE A 239 -7.48 -20.86 -5.37
N CYS A 240 -8.65 -20.51 -4.86
CA CYS A 240 -9.20 -21.12 -3.65
C CYS A 240 -9.57 -22.60 -3.89
N ASP A 241 -10.03 -22.95 -5.07
CA ASP A 241 -10.39 -24.32 -5.46
C ASP A 241 -9.16 -25.27 -5.47
N LEU A 242 -7.95 -24.73 -5.49
CA LEU A 242 -6.72 -25.53 -5.37
C LEU A 242 -6.51 -26.10 -3.97
N GLN A 243 -7.27 -25.64 -2.96
CA GLN A 243 -7.14 -26.11 -1.59
C GLN A 243 -7.77 -27.49 -1.43
N GLY A 244 -7.13 -28.34 -0.68
CA GLY A 244 -7.62 -29.64 -0.25
C GLY A 244 -6.51 -30.67 -0.24
N ILE A 245 -6.60 -31.57 0.71
CA ILE A 245 -5.76 -32.76 0.79
C ILE A 245 -6.72 -33.93 0.62
N ASP A 246 -6.63 -34.61 -0.52
CA ASP A 246 -7.35 -35.87 -0.71
C ASP A 246 -6.47 -37.02 -0.24
N GLU A 247 -6.99 -37.89 0.60
CA GLU A 247 -6.33 -39.12 1.03
C GLU A 247 -7.15 -40.33 0.56
N ILE A 248 -6.53 -41.16 -0.26
CA ILE A 248 -7.11 -42.44 -0.70
C ILE A 248 -6.08 -43.55 -0.48
N GLU A 249 -6.46 -44.58 0.25
CA GLU A 249 -5.61 -45.73 0.52
C GLU A 249 -4.24 -45.38 1.14
N GLY A 250 -4.22 -44.38 2.04
CA GLY A 250 -2.97 -43.89 2.71
C GLY A 250 -2.04 -43.05 1.82
N LYS A 251 -2.47 -42.71 0.60
CA LYS A 251 -1.74 -41.80 -0.28
C LYS A 251 -2.37 -40.41 -0.22
N THR A 252 -1.63 -39.45 0.35
CA THR A 252 -2.05 -38.04 0.44
C THR A 252 -1.71 -37.30 -0.84
N HIS A 253 -2.64 -36.49 -1.34
CA HIS A 253 -2.37 -35.51 -2.38
C HIS A 253 -1.96 -34.20 -1.71
N LYS A 254 -0.89 -33.56 -2.22
CA LYS A 254 -0.42 -32.25 -1.68
C LYS A 254 -1.52 -31.19 -1.86
N ASP A 255 -1.65 -30.33 -0.86
CA ASP A 255 -2.43 -29.10 -1.00
C ASP A 255 -1.83 -28.23 -2.11
N ASN A 256 -2.54 -28.16 -3.25
CA ASN A 256 -2.05 -27.45 -4.42
C ASN A 256 -2.03 -25.94 -4.21
N PHE A 257 -2.84 -25.37 -3.30
CA PHE A 257 -2.79 -23.96 -2.99
C PHE A 257 -1.41 -23.59 -2.41
N TYR A 258 -0.99 -24.28 -1.35
CA TYR A 258 0.32 -23.99 -0.74
C TYR A 258 1.49 -24.36 -1.65
N HIS A 259 1.32 -25.40 -2.50
CA HIS A 259 2.30 -25.70 -3.55
C HIS A 259 2.45 -24.54 -4.52
N THR A 260 1.34 -24.01 -5.04
CA THR A 260 1.32 -22.87 -5.98
C THR A 260 1.94 -21.63 -5.37
N LEU A 261 1.66 -21.33 -4.09
CA LEU A 261 2.30 -20.21 -3.39
C LEU A 261 3.83 -20.37 -3.31
N LYS A 262 4.31 -21.59 -3.07
CA LYS A 262 5.75 -21.88 -3.02
C LYS A 262 6.40 -21.74 -4.40
N VAL A 263 5.74 -22.24 -5.46
CA VAL A 263 6.20 -22.06 -6.84
C VAL A 263 6.30 -20.57 -7.20
N LEU A 264 5.26 -19.80 -6.81
CA LEU A 264 5.24 -18.36 -7.04
C LEU A 264 6.38 -17.64 -6.30
N ASP A 265 6.62 -17.94 -5.02
CA ASP A 265 7.72 -17.31 -4.28
C ASP A 265 9.09 -17.66 -4.91
N ASN A 266 9.28 -18.92 -5.31
CA ASN A 266 10.53 -19.35 -5.95
C ASN A 266 10.79 -18.61 -7.27
N ILE A 267 9.76 -18.39 -8.10
CA ILE A 267 9.95 -17.67 -9.38
C ILE A 267 10.26 -16.19 -9.12
N CYS A 268 9.79 -15.60 -8.03
CA CYS A 268 10.06 -14.21 -7.68
C CYS A 268 11.54 -13.93 -7.40
N GLU A 269 12.31 -14.93 -7.02
CA GLU A 269 13.76 -14.82 -6.84
C GLU A 269 14.52 -14.69 -8.18
N ASN A 270 13.90 -15.13 -9.29
CA ASN A 270 14.55 -15.27 -10.58
C ASN A 270 14.01 -14.30 -11.66
N THR A 271 12.89 -13.64 -11.44
CA THR A 271 12.29 -12.73 -12.43
C THR A 271 11.47 -11.61 -11.83
N GLU A 272 11.55 -10.44 -12.45
CA GLU A 272 10.66 -9.30 -12.21
C GLU A 272 9.55 -9.20 -13.27
N ASN A 273 9.39 -10.20 -14.15
CA ASN A 273 8.35 -10.21 -15.16
C ASN A 273 7.01 -10.59 -14.54
N LEU A 274 6.07 -9.64 -14.53
CA LEU A 274 4.72 -9.81 -13.98
C LEU A 274 3.97 -11.01 -14.61
N TRP A 275 4.07 -11.18 -15.91
CA TRP A 275 3.34 -12.25 -16.62
C TRP A 275 3.84 -13.64 -16.26
N LEU A 276 5.15 -13.82 -16.04
CA LEU A 276 5.69 -15.09 -15.54
C LEU A 276 5.22 -15.39 -14.12
N ARG A 277 5.05 -14.37 -13.27
CA ARG A 277 4.48 -14.54 -11.94
C ARG A 277 3.00 -14.90 -11.99
N TRP A 278 2.24 -14.33 -12.92
CA TRP A 278 0.86 -14.75 -13.19
C TRP A 278 0.80 -16.20 -13.68
N VAL A 279 1.66 -16.62 -14.61
CA VAL A 279 1.72 -18.02 -15.06
C VAL A 279 2.01 -18.93 -13.88
N ALA A 280 2.95 -18.58 -13.00
CA ALA A 280 3.25 -19.38 -11.81
C ALA A 280 2.05 -19.48 -10.85
N LEU A 281 1.25 -18.43 -10.70
CA LEU A 281 0.04 -18.45 -9.88
C LEU A 281 -1.06 -19.32 -10.51
N LEU A 282 -1.19 -19.32 -11.83
CA LEU A 282 -2.32 -19.94 -12.55
C LEU A 282 -2.02 -21.33 -13.11
N HIS A 283 -0.76 -21.82 -13.05
CA HIS A 283 -0.34 -23.04 -13.76
C HIS A 283 -1.15 -24.30 -13.39
N ASP A 284 -1.69 -24.35 -12.20
CA ASP A 284 -2.38 -25.52 -11.64
C ASP A 284 -3.90 -25.35 -11.53
N ILE A 285 -4.50 -24.24 -11.98
CA ILE A 285 -5.94 -23.94 -11.78
C ILE A 285 -6.90 -24.98 -12.40
N GLY A 286 -6.43 -25.75 -13.35
CA GLY A 286 -7.22 -26.84 -13.97
C GLY A 286 -7.25 -28.14 -13.16
N LYS A 287 -6.39 -28.32 -12.17
CA LYS A 287 -6.25 -29.59 -11.43
C LYS A 287 -7.44 -29.99 -10.55
N PRO A 288 -8.23 -29.09 -9.94
CA PRO A 288 -9.32 -29.49 -9.05
C PRO A 288 -10.43 -30.31 -9.71
N LYS A 289 -10.71 -30.08 -10.99
CA LYS A 289 -11.88 -30.65 -11.67
C LYS A 289 -11.72 -32.09 -12.20
N PRO A 290 -10.55 -32.53 -12.70
CA PRO A 290 -10.38 -33.88 -13.23
C PRO A 290 -9.65 -34.88 -12.32
N LYS A 291 -9.45 -34.59 -11.02
CA LYS A 291 -8.73 -35.52 -10.13
C LYS A 291 -9.38 -36.90 -10.14
N LYS A 292 -8.66 -37.90 -10.66
CA LYS A 292 -9.01 -39.30 -10.57
C LYS A 292 -7.90 -40.08 -9.92
N PHE A 293 -8.25 -40.96 -8.99
CA PHE A 293 -7.30 -41.87 -8.39
C PHE A 293 -7.33 -43.19 -9.13
N ASP A 294 -6.24 -43.59 -9.75
CA ASP A 294 -6.04 -44.89 -10.35
C ASP A 294 -5.17 -45.73 -9.41
N LYS A 295 -5.60 -46.99 -9.12
CA LYS A 295 -4.88 -47.86 -8.18
C LYS A 295 -3.46 -48.22 -8.64
N LYS A 296 -3.18 -48.17 -9.97
CA LYS A 296 -1.86 -48.54 -10.51
C LYS A 296 -0.90 -47.36 -10.63
N ILE A 297 -1.43 -46.16 -11.01
CA ILE A 297 -0.62 -44.99 -11.32
C ILE A 297 -0.77 -43.86 -10.30
N GLY A 298 -1.74 -43.93 -9.39
CA GLY A 298 -2.00 -42.92 -8.38
C GLY A 298 -2.94 -41.81 -8.88
N TRP A 299 -2.73 -40.57 -8.39
CA TRP A 299 -3.53 -39.41 -8.78
C TRP A 299 -3.18 -38.92 -10.19
N THR A 300 -4.20 -38.65 -11.01
CA THR A 300 -4.07 -38.08 -12.37
C THR A 300 -5.02 -36.90 -12.54
#